data_aed3dfa80541d82bcfd25ff1c995e6ff
#
_entry.id   aed3dfa80541d82bcfd25ff1c995e6ff
#
_cell.length_a   1.000
_cell.length_b   1.000
_cell.length_c   1.000
_cell.angle_alpha   90.00
_cell.angle_beta   90.00
_cell.angle_gamma   90.00
#
_symmetry.space_group_name_H-M   'P 1'
#
loop_
_entity.id
_entity.type
_entity.pdbx_description
1 polymer ?
#
loop_
_entity_poly.entity_id
_entity_poly.type
_entity_poly.pdbx_seq_one_letter_code
_entity_poly.pdbx_strand_id
1 'polypeptide(L)'
;GALRGGSHVHVYSPNGQFVSFTYNDHVLHVRDAKLDLRNVGVAAPYGPVNPPVNHPREYPGTYWSVLVSRTTPNPQPGSDEINRAYEEGWVGNNKLAFIGDTLSATGEKVPELFIVNLPEDEQSWKRAGDAPLQGTAETLPAPPAGVKQRRLTFTHQRAYPGLVNVPRHWVRSNPEGTQIAFLMRDDNGIVQLWLISPEGGEPRQLTRNGSD
;
A
#
# COMPACT_ATOMS: atom_id res chain seq x y z
N GLY A 1 12.12 9.93 -14.52
CA GLY A 1 10.94 9.45 -13.84
C GLY A 1 11.12 8.10 -13.21
N ALA A 2 10.82 8.03 -11.92
CA ALA A 2 10.93 6.76 -11.19
C ALA A 2 9.83 5.79 -11.58
N LEU A 3 8.62 6.30 -11.89
CA LEU A 3 7.44 5.50 -12.17
C LEU A 3 7.23 5.38 -13.69
N ARG A 4 7.04 4.15 -14.17
CA ARG A 4 7.05 3.80 -15.60
C ARG A 4 5.77 3.07 -16.03
N GLY A 5 4.70 3.20 -15.24
CA GLY A 5 3.47 2.48 -15.47
C GLY A 5 2.23 3.28 -15.17
N GLY A 6 1.10 2.58 -15.15
CA GLY A 6 -0.19 3.17 -14.85
C GLY A 6 -0.38 3.46 -13.37
N SER A 7 -1.01 4.59 -13.06
CA SER A 7 -1.49 4.92 -11.72
C SER A 7 -3.00 5.20 -11.76
N HIS A 8 -3.69 4.85 -10.67
CA HIS A 8 -5.13 5.06 -10.54
C HIS A 8 -5.52 5.22 -9.06
N VAL A 9 -6.77 5.59 -8.81
CA VAL A 9 -7.29 5.84 -7.45
C VAL A 9 -6.47 6.91 -6.73
N HIS A 10 -6.44 8.11 -7.31
CA HIS A 10 -5.71 9.23 -6.73
C HIS A 10 -6.54 9.87 -5.62
N VAL A 11 -5.96 9.92 -4.40
CA VAL A 11 -6.62 10.49 -3.22
C VAL A 11 -5.69 11.47 -2.51
N TYR A 12 -6.16 12.70 -2.31
CA TYR A 12 -5.43 13.69 -1.53
C TYR A 12 -5.36 13.32 -0.06
N SER A 13 -4.21 13.64 0.57
CA SER A 13 -4.10 13.65 2.03
C SER A 13 -5.09 14.65 2.64
N PRO A 14 -5.49 14.49 3.91
CA PRO A 14 -6.44 15.43 4.54
C PRO A 14 -6.03 16.90 4.48
N ASN A 15 -4.73 17.20 4.52
CA ASN A 15 -4.20 18.56 4.38
C ASN A 15 -3.99 19.01 2.92
N GLY A 16 -4.32 18.18 1.93
CA GLY A 16 -4.20 18.48 0.50
C GLY A 16 -2.78 18.54 -0.07
N GLN A 17 -1.74 18.17 0.70
CA GLN A 17 -0.34 18.28 0.27
C GLN A 17 0.12 17.10 -0.59
N PHE A 18 -0.29 15.89 -0.24
CA PHE A 18 0.14 14.66 -0.87
C PHE A 18 -0.99 14.01 -1.65
N VAL A 19 -0.65 13.17 -2.63
CA VAL A 19 -1.62 12.36 -3.37
C VAL A 19 -1.18 10.91 -3.32
N SER A 20 -1.99 10.02 -2.72
CA SER A 20 -1.77 8.58 -2.82
C SER A 20 -2.32 8.03 -4.13
N PHE A 21 -1.76 6.93 -4.58
CA PHE A 21 -2.22 6.23 -5.77
C PHE A 21 -1.81 4.75 -5.75
N THR A 22 -2.60 3.94 -6.41
CA THR A 22 -2.23 2.56 -6.75
C THR A 22 -1.38 2.55 -8.03
N TYR A 23 -0.35 1.72 -8.09
CA TYR A 23 0.61 1.66 -9.20
C TYR A 23 0.83 0.24 -9.69
N ASN A 24 0.93 0.08 -11.03
CA ASN A 24 1.41 -1.11 -11.70
C ASN A 24 2.54 -0.75 -12.67
N ASP A 25 3.63 -1.53 -12.69
CA ASP A 25 4.80 -1.22 -13.52
C ASP A 25 4.65 -1.80 -14.93
N HIS A 26 4.61 -0.94 -15.94
CA HIS A 26 4.45 -1.36 -17.32
C HIS A 26 5.67 -2.10 -17.88
N VAL A 27 6.87 -1.69 -17.50
CA VAL A 27 8.13 -2.29 -18.01
C VAL A 27 8.24 -3.76 -17.58
N LEU A 28 7.96 -4.02 -16.31
CA LEU A 28 7.99 -5.38 -15.79
C LEU A 28 6.81 -6.21 -16.28
N HIS A 29 5.60 -5.63 -16.41
CA HIS A 29 4.44 -6.30 -16.96
C HIS A 29 4.70 -6.82 -18.39
N VAL A 30 5.29 -5.99 -19.26
CA VAL A 30 5.62 -6.39 -20.64
C VAL A 30 6.65 -7.51 -20.68
N ARG A 31 7.59 -7.51 -19.74
CA ARG A 31 8.62 -8.54 -19.62
C ARG A 31 8.05 -9.90 -19.17
N ASP A 32 7.23 -9.89 -18.11
CA ASP A 32 6.53 -11.06 -17.58
C ASP A 32 5.29 -10.58 -16.81
N ALA A 33 4.12 -11.05 -17.21
CA ALA A 33 2.86 -10.70 -16.55
C ALA A 33 2.84 -11.06 -15.04
N LYS A 34 3.65 -12.03 -14.59
CA LYS A 34 3.80 -12.37 -13.18
C LYS A 34 4.51 -11.29 -12.36
N LEU A 35 5.21 -10.37 -13.03
CA LEU A 35 5.87 -9.22 -12.42
C LEU A 35 4.97 -7.98 -12.38
N ASP A 36 3.71 -8.09 -12.82
CA ASP A 36 2.70 -7.03 -12.70
C ASP A 36 2.20 -6.92 -11.26
N LEU A 37 3.10 -6.52 -10.38
CA LEU A 37 2.83 -6.39 -8.96
C LEU A 37 2.22 -5.02 -8.68
N ARG A 38 1.05 -5.03 -8.02
CA ARG A 38 0.39 -3.82 -7.59
C ARG A 38 1.05 -3.25 -6.34
N ASN A 39 1.33 -1.96 -6.38
CA ASN A 39 1.96 -1.21 -5.29
C ASN A 39 1.17 0.04 -4.94
N VAL A 40 1.45 0.59 -3.77
CA VAL A 40 0.98 1.90 -3.32
C VAL A 40 2.10 2.91 -3.48
N GLY A 41 1.77 4.07 -4.05
CA GLY A 41 2.67 5.19 -4.22
C GLY A 41 2.10 6.49 -3.67
N VAL A 42 2.97 7.47 -3.54
CA VAL A 42 2.62 8.83 -3.11
C VAL A 42 3.36 9.84 -3.97
N ALA A 43 2.64 10.87 -4.40
CA ALA A 43 3.19 12.07 -5.03
C ALA A 43 3.24 13.20 -4.00
N ALA A 44 4.41 13.84 -3.85
CA ALA A 44 4.68 14.94 -2.95
C ALA A 44 5.05 16.20 -3.74
N PRO A 45 4.71 17.43 -3.29
CA PRO A 45 4.93 18.68 -4.03
C PRO A 45 6.41 19.15 -3.98
N TYR A 46 7.33 18.25 -4.27
CA TYR A 46 8.78 18.47 -4.21
C TYR A 46 9.42 18.54 -5.60
N GLY A 47 8.70 19.16 -6.54
CA GLY A 47 9.21 19.45 -7.88
C GLY A 47 10.01 20.78 -7.96
N PRO A 48 10.47 21.15 -9.15
CA PRO A 48 10.14 20.51 -10.43
C PRO A 48 10.83 19.17 -10.68
N VAL A 49 10.16 18.30 -11.43
CA VAL A 49 10.69 17.00 -11.87
C VAL A 49 10.76 17.01 -13.39
N ASN A 50 11.95 16.86 -13.92
CA ASN A 50 12.21 16.85 -15.37
C ASN A 50 12.75 15.46 -15.77
N PRO A 51 11.88 14.49 -16.10
CA PRO A 51 12.34 13.19 -16.57
C PRO A 51 13.05 13.32 -17.92
N PRO A 52 14.00 12.43 -18.24
CA PRO A 52 14.51 12.33 -19.61
C PRO A 52 13.34 11.95 -20.54
N VAL A 53 13.18 12.68 -21.65
CA VAL A 53 12.09 12.45 -22.60
C VAL A 53 12.46 11.28 -23.52
N ASN A 54 12.29 10.07 -23.03
CA ASN A 54 12.50 8.85 -23.80
C ASN A 54 11.19 8.21 -24.31
N HIS A 55 10.07 8.69 -23.80
CA HIS A 55 8.74 8.19 -24.15
C HIS A 55 7.72 9.34 -24.20
N PRO A 56 6.72 9.31 -25.10
CA PRO A 56 5.70 10.37 -25.23
C PRO A 56 4.86 10.65 -23.96
N ARG A 57 4.93 9.80 -22.97
CA ARG A 57 4.22 9.95 -21.68
C ARG A 57 5.11 10.46 -20.54
N GLU A 58 6.34 10.84 -20.82
CA GLU A 58 7.27 11.43 -19.83
C GLU A 58 7.14 12.95 -19.90
N TYR A 59 6.41 13.51 -18.96
CA TYR A 59 6.18 14.94 -18.85
C TYR A 59 6.90 15.53 -17.63
N PRO A 60 7.41 16.77 -17.73
CA PRO A 60 7.83 17.50 -16.55
C PRO A 60 6.64 17.75 -15.63
N GLY A 61 6.89 17.78 -14.33
CA GLY A 61 5.85 17.98 -13.34
C GLY A 61 6.35 18.67 -12.07
N THR A 62 5.41 19.01 -11.21
CA THR A 62 5.68 19.67 -9.92
C THR A 62 5.64 18.71 -8.74
N TYR A 63 5.27 17.45 -8.97
CA TYR A 63 5.20 16.43 -7.94
C TYR A 63 6.29 15.36 -8.10
N TRP A 64 6.96 15.06 -7.01
CA TRP A 64 7.89 13.95 -6.89
C TRP A 64 7.12 12.70 -6.46
N SER A 65 7.13 11.66 -7.28
CA SER A 65 6.35 10.44 -7.04
C SER A 65 7.26 9.26 -6.71
N VAL A 66 6.93 8.53 -5.65
CA VAL A 66 7.66 7.34 -5.19
C VAL A 66 6.69 6.23 -4.80
N LEU A 67 7.15 4.98 -4.83
CA LEU A 67 6.45 3.89 -4.16
C LEU A 67 6.70 3.97 -2.65
N VAL A 68 5.71 3.56 -1.85
CA VAL A 68 5.80 3.49 -0.39
C VAL A 68 5.53 2.06 0.13
N SER A 69 5.11 1.15 -0.74
CA SER A 69 5.02 -0.28 -0.46
C SER A 69 6.12 -1.06 -1.19
N ARG A 70 6.44 -2.25 -0.70
CA ARG A 70 7.31 -3.24 -1.34
C ARG A 70 6.52 -4.50 -1.60
N THR A 71 6.59 -4.99 -2.82
CA THR A 71 5.99 -6.27 -3.23
C THR A 71 7.04 -7.17 -3.85
N THR A 72 6.82 -8.47 -3.76
CA THR A 72 7.67 -9.50 -4.40
C THR A 72 6.77 -10.50 -5.13
N PRO A 73 7.20 -11.04 -6.29
CA PRO A 73 6.41 -12.04 -7.01
C PRO A 73 6.31 -13.37 -6.25
N ASN A 74 7.22 -13.62 -5.33
CA ASN A 74 7.29 -14.85 -4.55
C ASN A 74 7.40 -14.52 -3.05
N PRO A 75 6.31 -14.10 -2.39
CA PRO A 75 6.32 -13.87 -0.95
C PRO A 75 6.68 -15.16 -0.21
N GLN A 76 7.54 -15.04 0.79
CA GLN A 76 7.87 -16.19 1.63
C GLN A 76 6.68 -16.54 2.52
N PRO A 77 6.19 -17.81 2.51
CA PRO A 77 5.11 -18.25 3.39
C PRO A 77 5.40 -17.98 4.87
N GLY A 78 4.40 -17.45 5.58
CA GLY A 78 4.52 -17.11 7.00
C GLY A 78 5.28 -15.83 7.31
N SER A 79 5.75 -15.08 6.30
CA SER A 79 6.42 -13.80 6.47
C SER A 79 5.46 -12.61 6.28
N ASP A 80 5.99 -11.38 6.43
CA ASP A 80 5.27 -10.13 6.14
C ASP A 80 5.49 -9.66 4.69
N GLU A 81 6.09 -10.47 3.84
CA GLU A 81 6.19 -10.19 2.42
C GLU A 81 4.83 -10.30 1.74
N ILE A 82 4.59 -9.42 0.78
CA ILE A 82 3.35 -9.34 0.02
C ILE A 82 3.62 -9.33 -1.48
N ASN A 83 2.71 -9.89 -2.26
CA ASN A 83 2.77 -9.80 -3.73
C ASN A 83 1.87 -8.70 -4.29
N ARG A 84 1.04 -8.07 -3.46
CA ARG A 84 0.11 -7.01 -3.86
C ARG A 84 -0.18 -6.08 -2.71
N ALA A 85 -0.19 -4.76 -2.99
CA ALA A 85 -0.63 -3.70 -2.09
C ALA A 85 -1.74 -2.87 -2.78
N TYR A 86 -2.87 -2.65 -2.10
CA TYR A 86 -4.04 -2.02 -2.71
C TYR A 86 -5.02 -1.47 -1.66
N GLU A 87 -6.05 -0.75 -2.13
CA GLU A 87 -7.15 -0.18 -1.33
C GLU A 87 -6.62 0.72 -0.19
N GLU A 88 -5.64 1.55 -0.53
CA GLU A 88 -4.98 2.44 0.43
C GLU A 88 -5.92 3.53 0.95
N GLY A 89 -5.68 3.95 2.19
CA GLY A 89 -6.35 5.06 2.85
C GLY A 89 -5.40 5.87 3.71
N TRP A 90 -5.61 7.18 3.75
CA TRP A 90 -4.85 8.07 4.60
C TRP A 90 -5.15 7.84 6.08
N VAL A 91 -4.11 7.89 6.91
CA VAL A 91 -4.17 7.83 8.37
C VAL A 91 -3.48 9.10 8.91
N GLY A 92 -4.30 10.10 9.23
CA GLY A 92 -3.78 11.46 9.40
C GLY A 92 -3.14 11.98 8.10
N ASN A 93 -2.15 12.85 8.20
CA ASN A 93 -1.53 13.50 7.05
C ASN A 93 -0.25 12.82 6.52
N ASN A 94 0.35 11.93 7.30
CA ASN A 94 1.69 11.41 7.05
C ASN A 94 1.81 9.88 7.13
N LYS A 95 0.68 9.17 7.18
CA LYS A 95 0.66 7.70 7.15
C LYS A 95 -0.34 7.21 6.10
N LEU A 96 -0.09 6.03 5.55
CA LEU A 96 -1.02 5.30 4.69
C LEU A 96 -1.21 3.90 5.22
N ALA A 97 -2.47 3.46 5.34
CA ALA A 97 -2.83 2.08 5.54
C ALA A 97 -3.28 1.48 4.21
N PHE A 98 -3.04 0.20 3.99
CA PHE A 98 -3.43 -0.51 2.78
C PHE A 98 -3.58 -2.01 3.04
N ILE A 99 -4.27 -2.71 2.16
CA ILE A 99 -4.37 -4.17 2.19
C ILE A 99 -3.18 -4.76 1.43
N GLY A 100 -2.49 -5.73 2.07
CA GLY A 100 -1.40 -6.48 1.46
C GLY A 100 -1.71 -7.97 1.42
N ASP A 101 -1.53 -8.62 0.27
CA ASP A 101 -1.71 -10.06 0.11
C ASP A 101 -0.45 -10.80 0.61
N THR A 102 -0.52 -11.36 1.83
CA THR A 102 0.51 -12.24 2.42
C THR A 102 0.23 -13.70 2.08
N LEU A 103 1.18 -14.58 2.41
CA LEU A 103 0.97 -16.02 2.42
C LEU A 103 1.00 -16.59 3.85
N SER A 104 0.04 -17.45 4.18
CA SER A 104 0.08 -18.25 5.40
C SER A 104 1.30 -19.17 5.40
N ALA A 105 1.61 -19.81 6.52
CA ALA A 105 2.68 -20.81 6.59
C ALA A 105 2.44 -22.01 5.64
N THR A 106 1.19 -22.26 5.25
CA THR A 106 0.80 -23.30 4.29
C THR A 106 0.74 -22.81 2.84
N GLY A 107 1.07 -21.53 2.60
CA GLY A 107 1.10 -20.92 1.26
C GLY A 107 -0.23 -20.38 0.75
N GLU A 108 -1.26 -20.33 1.60
CA GLU A 108 -2.56 -19.76 1.24
C GLU A 108 -2.52 -18.23 1.30
N LYS A 109 -3.19 -17.58 0.36
CA LYS A 109 -3.27 -16.13 0.33
C LYS A 109 -4.14 -15.61 1.47
N VAL A 110 -3.59 -14.69 2.26
CA VAL A 110 -4.29 -14.02 3.37
C VAL A 110 -4.10 -12.51 3.24
N PRO A 111 -5.15 -11.75 2.85
CA PRO A 111 -5.11 -10.29 2.85
C PRO A 111 -5.02 -9.75 4.27
N GLU A 112 -4.03 -8.90 4.53
CA GLU A 112 -3.79 -8.32 5.85
C GLU A 112 -3.65 -6.81 5.76
N LEU A 113 -3.90 -6.12 6.86
CA LEU A 113 -3.73 -4.67 6.94
C LEU A 113 -2.27 -4.31 7.18
N PHE A 114 -1.76 -3.39 6.40
CA PHE A 114 -0.43 -2.80 6.53
C PHE A 114 -0.51 -1.29 6.72
N ILE A 115 0.56 -0.72 7.27
CA ILE A 115 0.75 0.72 7.41
C ILE A 115 2.18 1.11 7.04
N VAL A 116 2.33 2.31 6.49
CA VAL A 116 3.62 2.97 6.27
C VAL A 116 3.58 4.39 6.84
N ASN A 117 4.70 4.82 7.41
CA ASN A 117 4.95 6.22 7.72
C ASN A 117 5.66 6.87 6.53
N LEU A 118 5.22 8.04 6.14
CA LEU A 118 5.85 8.81 5.07
C LEU A 118 7.07 9.59 5.61
N PRO A 119 8.05 9.90 4.76
CA PRO A 119 9.17 10.76 5.15
C PRO A 119 8.68 12.14 5.59
N GLU A 120 9.38 12.75 6.54
CA GLU A 120 8.99 14.03 7.13
C GLU A 120 9.43 15.24 6.31
N ASP A 121 10.53 15.11 5.56
CA ASP A 121 11.14 16.22 4.81
C ASP A 121 11.48 15.85 3.36
N GLU A 122 11.62 16.84 2.50
CA GLU A 122 11.89 16.68 1.07
C GLU A 122 13.14 15.84 0.78
N GLN A 123 14.22 16.00 1.56
CA GLN A 123 15.47 15.28 1.32
C GLN A 123 15.27 13.78 1.56
N SER A 124 14.52 13.43 2.59
CA SER A 124 14.18 12.04 2.91
C SER A 124 13.32 11.39 1.82
N TRP A 125 12.42 12.14 1.17
CA TRP A 125 11.65 11.67 0.02
C TRP A 125 12.52 11.36 -1.20
N LYS A 126 13.63 12.05 -1.36
CA LYS A 126 14.55 11.91 -2.50
C LYS A 126 15.73 10.98 -2.23
N ARG A 127 15.87 10.48 -1.02
CA ARG A 127 16.97 9.60 -0.63
C ARG A 127 16.66 8.14 -0.90
N ALA A 128 17.48 7.50 -1.75
CA ALA A 128 17.40 6.05 -1.97
C ALA A 128 17.79 5.28 -0.71
N GLY A 129 17.12 4.14 -0.47
CA GLY A 129 17.44 3.19 0.57
C GLY A 129 18.44 2.13 0.08
N ASP A 130 18.12 0.88 0.36
CA ASP A 130 18.86 -0.32 -0.05
C ASP A 130 18.75 -0.63 -1.56
N ALA A 131 17.81 0.00 -2.23
CA ALA A 131 17.60 -0.13 -3.66
C ALA A 131 17.23 1.23 -4.28
N PRO A 132 17.40 1.41 -5.60
CA PRO A 132 17.12 2.67 -6.28
C PRO A 132 15.63 3.06 -6.20
N LEU A 133 15.36 4.37 -6.06
CA LEU A 133 14.00 4.93 -6.17
C LEU A 133 13.40 4.71 -7.56
N GLN A 134 14.26 4.58 -8.57
CA GLN A 134 13.87 4.33 -9.96
C GLN A 134 13.88 2.84 -10.25
N GLY A 135 12.85 2.36 -10.95
CA GLY A 135 12.85 1.01 -11.45
C GLY A 135 13.88 0.79 -12.55
N THR A 136 14.33 -0.45 -12.70
CA THR A 136 15.21 -0.91 -13.80
C THR A 136 14.43 -1.80 -14.76
N ALA A 137 15.08 -2.31 -15.80
CA ALA A 137 14.48 -3.32 -16.68
C ALA A 137 14.09 -4.61 -15.92
N GLU A 138 14.60 -4.80 -14.71
CA GLU A 138 14.47 -6.04 -13.93
C GLU A 138 13.83 -5.87 -12.57
N THR A 139 13.80 -4.64 -12.04
CA THR A 139 13.34 -4.37 -10.67
C THR A 139 12.31 -3.26 -10.62
N LEU A 140 11.37 -3.37 -9.68
CA LEU A 140 10.46 -2.29 -9.32
C LEU A 140 11.22 -1.08 -8.75
N PRO A 141 10.65 0.13 -8.87
CA PRO A 141 11.05 1.25 -8.02
C PRO A 141 10.98 0.86 -6.55
N ALA A 142 11.97 1.29 -5.75
CA ALA A 142 11.98 1.05 -4.31
C ALA A 142 11.46 2.27 -3.53
N PRO A 143 10.90 2.07 -2.33
CA PRO A 143 10.56 3.17 -1.43
C PRO A 143 11.80 3.98 -1.00
N PRO A 144 11.61 5.25 -0.60
CA PRO A 144 12.67 6.05 0.01
C PRO A 144 13.29 5.41 1.24
N ALA A 145 14.53 5.79 1.55
CA ALA A 145 15.24 5.31 2.74
C ALA A 145 14.40 5.55 4.01
N GLY A 146 14.28 4.51 4.83
CA GLY A 146 13.53 4.58 6.09
C GLY A 146 12.03 4.31 5.95
N VAL A 147 11.47 4.34 4.75
CA VAL A 147 10.07 3.94 4.53
C VAL A 147 9.97 2.42 4.61
N LYS A 148 9.24 1.95 5.63
CA LYS A 148 9.02 0.51 5.87
C LYS A 148 7.55 0.26 6.11
N GLN A 149 7.00 -0.70 5.36
CA GLN A 149 5.65 -1.21 5.65
C GLN A 149 5.69 -2.11 6.88
N ARG A 150 4.66 -2.01 7.71
CA ARG A 150 4.47 -2.82 8.91
C ARG A 150 3.08 -3.44 8.87
N ARG A 151 3.00 -4.74 9.07
CA ARG A 151 1.74 -5.47 9.17
C ARG A 151 1.05 -5.14 10.49
N LEU A 152 -0.26 -4.90 10.46
CA LEU A 152 -1.08 -4.55 11.61
C LEU A 152 -1.99 -5.69 12.07
N THR A 153 -2.43 -6.56 11.14
CA THR A 153 -3.32 -7.68 11.45
C THR A 153 -2.64 -9.01 11.17
N PHE A 154 -2.96 -10.03 11.98
CA PHE A 154 -2.38 -11.38 11.92
C PHE A 154 -3.52 -12.39 12.04
N THR A 155 -4.28 -12.55 10.96
CA THR A 155 -5.57 -13.27 11.00
C THR A 155 -5.49 -14.73 10.58
N HIS A 156 -4.34 -15.23 10.20
CA HIS A 156 -4.15 -16.58 9.63
C HIS A 156 -4.61 -17.74 10.52
N GLN A 157 -4.75 -17.53 11.85
CA GLN A 157 -5.26 -18.54 12.79
C GLN A 157 -6.77 -18.45 13.02
N ARG A 158 -7.46 -17.46 12.42
CA ARG A 158 -8.91 -17.31 12.56
C ARG A 158 -9.65 -18.35 11.72
N ALA A 159 -10.89 -18.67 12.10
CA ALA A 159 -11.77 -19.53 11.30
C ALA A 159 -12.00 -18.98 9.88
N TYR A 160 -12.04 -17.64 9.76
CA TYR A 160 -12.18 -16.92 8.50
C TYR A 160 -11.03 -15.90 8.38
N PRO A 161 -9.85 -16.32 7.87
CA PRO A 161 -8.67 -15.46 7.83
C PRO A 161 -8.76 -14.39 6.75
N GLY A 162 -8.09 -13.28 6.98
CA GLY A 162 -7.93 -12.19 6.04
C GLY A 162 -9.00 -11.11 6.12
N LEU A 163 -8.64 -9.95 5.59
CA LEU A 163 -9.55 -8.84 5.39
C LEU A 163 -10.48 -9.12 4.19
N VAL A 164 -11.71 -8.62 4.28
CA VAL A 164 -12.68 -8.71 3.18
C VAL A 164 -12.50 -7.49 2.29
N ASN A 165 -12.37 -7.72 0.98
CA ASN A 165 -12.26 -6.68 -0.04
C ASN A 165 -13.33 -6.80 -1.14
N VAL A 166 -14.36 -7.61 -0.89
CA VAL A 166 -15.53 -7.78 -1.77
C VAL A 166 -16.80 -7.56 -0.96
N PRO A 167 -17.64 -6.57 -1.31
CA PRO A 167 -17.44 -5.58 -2.39
C PRO A 167 -16.22 -4.71 -2.16
N ARG A 168 -15.67 -4.17 -3.25
CA ARG A 168 -14.46 -3.34 -3.21
C ARG A 168 -14.67 -2.11 -2.33
N HIS A 169 -13.78 -1.90 -1.38
CA HIS A 169 -13.77 -0.75 -0.49
C HIS A 169 -12.33 -0.40 -0.09
N TRP A 170 -12.14 0.83 0.39
CA TRP A 170 -10.86 1.32 0.87
C TRP A 170 -10.84 1.36 2.39
N VAL A 171 -9.72 1.06 2.99
CA VAL A 171 -9.52 1.29 4.42
C VAL A 171 -9.70 2.78 4.74
N ARG A 172 -10.18 3.09 5.93
CA ARG A 172 -10.46 4.47 6.35
C ARG A 172 -9.93 4.70 7.75
N SER A 173 -9.48 5.92 8.04
CA SER A 173 -9.19 6.33 9.41
C SER A 173 -10.22 7.35 9.90
N ASN A 174 -10.29 7.51 11.22
CA ASN A 174 -10.90 8.68 11.81
C ASN A 174 -10.06 9.94 11.51
N PRO A 175 -10.63 11.14 11.64
CA PRO A 175 -9.92 12.39 11.33
C PRO A 175 -8.62 12.57 12.09
N GLU A 176 -8.57 12.11 13.34
CA GLU A 176 -7.39 12.19 14.22
C GLU A 176 -6.28 11.18 13.85
N GLY A 177 -6.57 10.23 12.95
CA GLY A 177 -5.63 9.19 12.54
C GLY A 177 -5.25 8.20 13.65
N THR A 178 -6.14 8.02 14.65
CA THR A 178 -5.91 7.15 15.81
C THR A 178 -6.56 5.78 15.69
N GLN A 179 -7.49 5.61 14.72
CA GLN A 179 -8.21 4.37 14.45
C GLN A 179 -8.28 4.14 12.94
N ILE A 180 -8.09 2.90 12.52
CA ILE A 180 -8.25 2.45 11.13
C ILE A 180 -9.41 1.49 11.08
N ALA A 181 -10.36 1.74 10.17
CA ALA A 181 -11.53 0.90 9.94
C ALA A 181 -11.35 0.03 8.71
N PHE A 182 -11.71 -1.24 8.82
CA PHE A 182 -11.64 -2.24 7.75
C PHE A 182 -12.71 -3.32 7.94
N LEU A 183 -12.95 -4.12 6.90
CA LEU A 183 -13.89 -5.24 6.95
C LEU A 183 -13.16 -6.56 7.13
N MET A 184 -13.69 -7.38 8.04
CA MET A 184 -13.19 -8.73 8.30
C MET A 184 -14.38 -9.59 8.80
N ARG A 185 -14.35 -10.88 8.53
CA ARG A 185 -15.37 -11.81 9.02
C ARG A 185 -15.21 -12.05 10.52
N ASP A 186 -16.33 -12.17 11.21
CA ASP A 186 -16.38 -12.63 12.59
C ASP A 186 -16.29 -14.18 12.66
N ASP A 187 -16.42 -14.74 13.86
CA ASP A 187 -16.31 -16.19 14.08
C ASP A 187 -17.50 -16.99 13.52
N ASN A 188 -18.56 -16.30 13.09
CA ASN A 188 -19.71 -16.88 12.38
C ASN A 188 -19.60 -16.75 10.86
N GLY A 189 -18.52 -16.15 10.35
CA GLY A 189 -18.29 -15.92 8.93
C GLY A 189 -18.99 -14.66 8.37
N ILE A 190 -19.63 -13.85 9.22
CA ILE A 190 -20.36 -12.64 8.83
C ILE A 190 -19.39 -11.47 8.73
N VAL A 191 -19.50 -10.70 7.66
CA VAL A 191 -18.66 -9.51 7.44
C VAL A 191 -19.04 -8.42 8.44
N GLN A 192 -18.07 -7.96 9.20
CA GLN A 192 -18.21 -6.93 10.21
C GLN A 192 -17.22 -5.80 10.00
N LEU A 193 -17.53 -4.62 10.52
CA LEU A 193 -16.60 -3.51 10.60
C LEU A 193 -15.72 -3.66 11.85
N TRP A 194 -14.43 -3.54 11.66
CA TRP A 194 -13.42 -3.65 12.70
C TRP A 194 -12.57 -2.39 12.76
N LEU A 195 -12.03 -2.12 13.92
CA LEU A 195 -11.09 -1.02 14.19
C LEU A 195 -9.78 -1.55 14.75
N ILE A 196 -8.68 -0.90 14.37
CA ILE A 196 -7.37 -1.12 14.95
C ILE A 196 -6.63 0.22 15.09
N SER A 197 -5.72 0.30 16.07
CA SER A 197 -4.81 1.43 16.18
C SER A 197 -3.75 1.38 15.05
N PRO A 198 -3.31 2.52 14.52
CA PRO A 198 -2.15 2.56 13.61
C PRO A 198 -0.85 2.06 14.27
N GLU A 199 -0.81 2.00 15.59
CA GLU A 199 0.32 1.42 16.32
C GLU A 199 0.24 -0.11 16.44
N GLY A 200 -0.88 -0.72 16.03
CA GLY A 200 -1.15 -2.15 16.11
C GLY A 200 -1.98 -2.52 17.34
N GLY A 201 -1.89 -3.77 17.75
CA GLY A 201 -2.68 -4.37 18.81
C GLY A 201 -3.81 -5.25 18.27
N GLU A 202 -4.72 -5.69 19.14
CA GLU A 202 -5.83 -6.55 18.75
C GLU A 202 -6.93 -5.73 18.05
N PRO A 203 -7.44 -6.21 16.88
CA PRO A 203 -8.59 -5.60 16.21
C PRO A 203 -9.84 -5.69 17.09
N ARG A 204 -10.58 -4.59 17.16
CA ARG A 204 -11.85 -4.51 17.89
C ARG A 204 -13.02 -4.50 16.93
N GLN A 205 -13.90 -5.46 17.06
CA GLN A 205 -15.15 -5.51 16.29
C GLN A 205 -16.08 -4.33 16.66
N LEU A 206 -16.56 -3.60 15.68
CA LEU A 206 -17.43 -2.45 15.86
C LEU A 206 -18.91 -2.79 15.63
N THR A 207 -19.21 -3.56 14.58
CA THR A 207 -20.58 -3.98 14.25
C THR A 207 -20.83 -5.43 14.65
N ARG A 208 -22.12 -5.78 14.82
CA ARG A 208 -22.60 -7.14 15.09
C ARG A 208 -23.87 -7.38 14.29
N ASN A 209 -23.71 -7.37 12.96
CA ASN A 209 -24.81 -7.69 12.05
C ASN A 209 -25.15 -9.16 12.14
N GLY A 210 -26.42 -9.51 11.90
CA GLY A 210 -26.88 -10.91 11.88
C GLY A 210 -26.69 -11.60 10.53
N SER A 211 -26.34 -10.85 9.47
CA SER A 211 -26.07 -11.35 8.10
C SER A 211 -25.19 -10.37 7.37
N ASP A 212 -24.58 -10.82 6.27
CA ASP A 212 -23.82 -9.97 5.33
C ASP A 212 -24.70 -8.96 4.62
#